data_e59e230abfc5983223a7c9fc9199a253
#
_entry.id   e59e230abfc5983223a7c9fc9199a253
#
_cell.length_a   1.000
_cell.length_b   1.000
_cell.length_c   1.000
_cell.angle_alpha   90.00
_cell.angle_beta   90.00
_cell.angle_gamma   90.00
#
_symmetry.space_group_name_H-M   'P 1'
#
loop_
_entity.id
_entity.type
_entity.pdbx_description
1 polymer ?
#
loop_
_entity_poly.entity_id
_entity_poly.type
_entity_poly.pdbx_seq_one_letter_code
_entity_poly.pdbx_strand_id
1 'polypeptide(L)'
;MNSPTGLRYYWEERSVSKRFTTPLSVETLERYVAKDALILDDGCGYGRSLAELRDAGFKRLTGVDFSASLVERARREVPEAKLYVADATSLPFDDASFDAALLFGVLTCVPSDESQTRVAAEARRVLKPGGVLYVNDFLLNDDARNKERYARAPQGYPYGVFSLPEGAILRHHREEYVRELFRDFETLSFEKTVFPTMNGHRSNAFIYVGRK
;
A
#
# COMPACT_ATOMS: atom_id res chain seq x y z
N MET A 1 7.60 -18.82 -16.07
CA MET A 1 7.58 -19.15 -14.62
C MET A 1 7.94 -17.88 -13.86
N ASN A 2 6.93 -17.09 -13.45
CA ASN A 2 7.14 -15.93 -12.57
C ASN A 2 7.16 -16.46 -11.14
N SER A 3 8.33 -16.82 -10.65
CA SER A 3 8.50 -17.24 -9.27
C SER A 3 8.39 -16.00 -8.33
N PRO A 4 8.06 -16.21 -7.04
CA PRO A 4 8.11 -15.14 -6.02
C PRO A 4 9.44 -14.38 -6.02
N THR A 5 10.52 -15.00 -6.48
CA THR A 5 11.84 -14.40 -6.73
C THR A 5 11.83 -13.24 -7.74
N GLY A 6 10.97 -13.27 -8.78
CA GLY A 6 10.94 -12.21 -9.81
C GLY A 6 10.31 -10.91 -9.31
N LEU A 7 9.22 -11.01 -8.52
CA LEU A 7 8.57 -9.84 -7.93
C LEU A 7 9.48 -9.17 -6.89
N ARG A 8 10.11 -9.96 -6.04
CA ARG A 8 11.07 -9.48 -5.04
C ARG A 8 12.26 -8.78 -5.68
N TYR A 9 12.85 -9.38 -6.74
CA TYR A 9 13.95 -8.79 -7.51
C TYR A 9 13.59 -7.41 -8.08
N TYR A 10 12.36 -7.25 -8.63
CA TYR A 10 11.93 -5.96 -9.15
C TYR A 10 11.98 -4.86 -8.07
N TRP A 11 11.44 -5.13 -6.89
CA TRP A 11 11.37 -4.13 -5.81
C TRP A 11 12.74 -3.87 -5.17
N GLU A 12 13.61 -4.89 -5.08
CA GLU A 12 14.96 -4.74 -4.52
C GLU A 12 15.92 -3.98 -5.45
N GLU A 13 15.82 -4.21 -6.78
CA GLU A 13 16.85 -3.75 -7.73
C GLU A 13 16.36 -2.68 -8.70
N ARG A 14 15.11 -2.81 -9.17
CA ARG A 14 14.59 -1.95 -10.26
C ARG A 14 13.81 -0.75 -9.77
N SER A 15 13.23 -0.82 -8.59
CA SER A 15 12.38 0.25 -8.04
C SER A 15 13.15 1.29 -7.23
N VAL A 16 14.37 0.99 -6.79
CA VAL A 16 15.14 1.81 -5.84
C VAL A 16 15.34 3.26 -6.28
N SER A 17 15.48 3.52 -7.58
CA SER A 17 15.62 4.86 -8.13
C SER A 17 14.29 5.52 -8.52
N LYS A 18 13.18 4.80 -8.48
CA LYS A 18 11.88 5.34 -8.89
C LYS A 18 11.37 6.40 -7.91
N ARG A 19 10.55 7.32 -8.44
CA ARG A 19 9.77 8.28 -7.66
C ARG A 19 8.30 8.04 -7.95
N PHE A 20 7.54 7.68 -6.92
CA PHE A 20 6.10 7.47 -7.03
C PHE A 20 5.37 8.82 -6.98
N THR A 21 4.28 8.95 -7.76
CA THR A 21 3.57 10.22 -7.96
C THR A 21 2.17 10.24 -7.35
N THR A 22 1.68 9.12 -6.84
CA THR A 22 0.35 9.05 -6.20
C THR A 22 0.36 9.91 -4.93
N PRO A 23 -0.52 10.92 -4.79
CA PRO A 23 -0.54 11.78 -3.60
C PRO A 23 -1.14 11.06 -2.39
N LEU A 24 -0.58 11.29 -1.20
CA LEU A 24 -1.22 10.93 0.07
C LEU A 24 -2.27 11.98 0.41
N SER A 25 -3.50 11.58 0.72
CA SER A 25 -4.50 12.51 1.25
C SER A 25 -4.30 12.71 2.75
N VAL A 26 -3.38 13.59 3.11
CA VAL A 26 -3.11 13.95 4.51
C VAL A 26 -4.37 14.50 5.17
N GLU A 27 -5.14 15.35 4.47
CA GLU A 27 -6.41 15.91 4.97
C GLU A 27 -7.40 14.81 5.37
N THR A 28 -7.52 13.74 4.57
CA THR A 28 -8.39 12.61 4.91
C THR A 28 -7.89 11.90 6.18
N LEU A 29 -6.59 11.71 6.33
CA LEU A 29 -6.02 11.07 7.51
C LEU A 29 -6.23 11.93 8.78
N GLU A 30 -6.05 13.24 8.69
CA GLU A 30 -6.22 14.20 9.80
C GLU A 30 -7.63 14.23 10.39
N ARG A 31 -8.64 13.84 9.63
CA ARG A 31 -10.03 13.74 10.13
C ARG A 31 -10.19 12.63 11.17
N TYR A 32 -9.32 11.62 11.17
CA TYR A 32 -9.48 10.41 11.97
C TYR A 32 -8.30 10.09 12.87
N VAL A 33 -7.12 10.69 12.63
CA VAL A 33 -5.86 10.34 13.30
C VAL A 33 -5.22 11.58 13.90
N ALA A 34 -4.95 11.53 15.20
CA ALA A 34 -4.29 12.62 15.94
C ALA A 34 -2.81 12.71 15.56
N LYS A 35 -2.22 13.91 15.67
CA LYS A 35 -0.80 14.18 15.31
C LYS A 35 0.22 13.44 16.17
N ASP A 36 -0.14 13.05 17.37
CA ASP A 36 0.68 12.27 18.30
C ASP A 36 0.42 10.76 18.24
N ALA A 37 -0.46 10.31 17.34
CA ALA A 37 -0.74 8.91 17.10
C ALA A 37 0.53 8.14 16.66
N LEU A 38 0.63 6.89 17.09
CA LEU A 38 1.66 5.96 16.62
C LEU A 38 1.20 5.35 15.30
N ILE A 39 1.84 5.72 14.21
CA ILE A 39 1.46 5.37 12.85
C ILE A 39 2.45 4.35 12.27
N LEU A 40 1.88 3.29 11.67
CA LEU A 40 2.58 2.34 10.83
C LEU A 40 2.31 2.65 9.35
N ASP A 41 3.35 2.79 8.55
CA ASP A 41 3.31 2.79 7.08
C ASP A 41 3.80 1.42 6.61
N ASP A 42 2.87 0.53 6.29
CA ASP A 42 3.15 -0.83 5.86
C ASP A 42 3.30 -0.87 4.34
N GLY A 43 4.50 -1.19 3.87
CA GLY A 43 4.94 -0.99 2.49
C GLY A 43 5.46 0.43 2.24
N CYS A 44 6.21 0.99 3.19
CA CYS A 44 6.66 2.39 3.17
C CYS A 44 7.62 2.73 2.01
N GLY A 45 8.16 1.73 1.31
CA GLY A 45 9.13 1.92 0.25
C GLY A 45 10.32 2.75 0.71
N TYR A 46 10.63 3.81 -0.06
CA TYR A 46 11.71 4.75 0.30
C TYR A 46 11.28 5.87 1.27
N GLY A 47 10.15 5.73 1.95
CA GLY A 47 9.71 6.65 3.01
C GLY A 47 8.98 7.91 2.54
N ARG A 48 8.47 7.97 1.31
CA ARG A 48 7.78 9.15 0.78
C ARG A 48 6.55 9.54 1.61
N SER A 49 5.66 8.61 1.88
CA SER A 49 4.47 8.80 2.73
C SER A 49 4.84 9.22 4.15
N LEU A 50 5.91 8.62 4.72
CA LEU A 50 6.44 9.02 6.02
C LEU A 50 6.93 10.47 6.02
N ALA A 51 7.61 10.91 4.95
CA ALA A 51 8.05 12.29 4.80
C ALA A 51 6.84 13.25 4.69
N GLU A 52 5.83 12.92 3.90
CA GLU A 52 4.59 13.71 3.80
C GLU A 52 3.86 13.80 5.15
N LEU A 53 3.81 12.70 5.92
CA LEU A 53 3.23 12.69 7.29
C LEU A 53 4.05 13.53 8.26
N ARG A 54 5.37 13.42 8.26
CA ARG A 54 6.27 14.25 9.07
C ARG A 54 6.02 15.74 8.79
N ASP A 55 6.03 16.13 7.52
CA ASP A 55 5.85 17.51 7.09
C ASP A 55 4.45 18.05 7.46
N ALA A 56 3.46 17.17 7.57
CA ALA A 56 2.14 17.45 8.12
C ALA A 56 2.10 17.49 9.66
N GLY A 57 3.21 17.21 10.36
CA GLY A 57 3.33 17.33 11.82
C GLY A 57 3.02 16.05 12.61
N PHE A 58 2.88 14.90 11.96
CA PHE A 58 2.84 13.60 12.67
C PHE A 58 4.24 13.25 13.19
N LYS A 59 4.34 12.79 14.45
CA LYS A 59 5.63 12.69 15.14
C LYS A 59 6.11 11.27 15.39
N ARG A 60 5.21 10.29 15.42
CA ARG A 60 5.50 8.93 15.84
C ARG A 60 5.32 7.96 14.68
N LEU A 61 6.29 7.97 13.76
CA LEU A 61 6.24 7.27 12.49
C LEU A 61 7.08 6.00 12.52
N THR A 62 6.48 4.90 12.04
CA THR A 62 7.14 3.62 11.84
C THR A 62 6.87 3.17 10.41
N GLY A 63 7.89 2.72 9.70
CA GLY A 63 7.76 2.18 8.35
C GLY A 63 8.26 0.75 8.26
N VAL A 64 7.59 -0.04 7.43
CA VAL A 64 8.00 -1.42 7.07
C VAL A 64 7.99 -1.54 5.56
N ASP A 65 9.01 -2.18 5.01
CA ASP A 65 9.02 -2.64 3.62
C ASP A 65 9.86 -3.92 3.53
N PHE A 66 9.50 -4.81 2.63
CA PHE A 66 10.27 -6.05 2.46
C PHE A 66 11.59 -5.84 1.70
N SER A 67 11.73 -4.71 0.97
CA SER A 67 12.94 -4.34 0.23
C SER A 67 13.94 -3.66 1.15
N ALA A 68 15.05 -4.35 1.44
CA ALA A 68 16.13 -3.79 2.23
C ALA A 68 16.73 -2.53 1.58
N SER A 69 16.83 -2.52 0.24
CA SER A 69 17.34 -1.39 -0.53
C SER A 69 16.45 -0.14 -0.40
N LEU A 70 15.12 -0.31 -0.41
CA LEU A 70 14.18 0.79 -0.23
C LEU A 70 14.20 1.30 1.22
N VAL A 71 14.23 0.40 2.20
CA VAL A 71 14.34 0.78 3.63
C VAL A 71 15.63 1.54 3.90
N GLU A 72 16.75 1.13 3.29
CA GLU A 72 18.02 1.86 3.42
C GLU A 72 17.94 3.27 2.81
N ARG A 73 17.22 3.42 1.71
CA ARG A 73 16.93 4.75 1.15
C ARG A 73 16.03 5.54 2.09
N ALA A 74 14.98 4.93 2.65
CA ALA A 74 14.07 5.58 3.60
C ALA A 74 14.80 6.10 4.84
N ARG A 75 15.82 5.38 5.37
CA ARG A 75 16.64 5.84 6.49
C ARG A 75 17.36 7.17 6.22
N ARG A 76 17.69 7.44 4.97
CA ARG A 76 18.30 8.72 4.56
C ARG A 76 17.29 9.83 4.35
N GLU A 77 16.09 9.48 3.83
CA GLU A 77 15.02 10.46 3.52
C GLU A 77 14.22 10.87 4.77
N VAL A 78 14.05 9.93 5.75
CA VAL A 78 13.23 10.14 6.96
C VAL A 78 13.95 9.52 8.16
N PRO A 79 15.10 10.09 8.59
CA PRO A 79 15.96 9.51 9.64
C PRO A 79 15.29 9.44 11.02
N GLU A 80 14.26 10.23 11.27
CA GLU A 80 13.49 10.24 12.51
C GLU A 80 12.46 9.10 12.62
N ALA A 81 12.10 8.43 11.50
CA ALA A 81 11.17 7.31 11.51
C ALA A 81 11.86 6.00 11.97
N LYS A 82 11.11 5.14 12.65
CA LYS A 82 11.55 3.77 12.93
C LYS A 82 11.31 2.89 11.72
N LEU A 83 12.35 2.28 11.16
CA LEU A 83 12.28 1.57 9.90
C LEU A 83 12.73 0.12 10.02
N TYR A 84 11.92 -0.80 9.52
CA TYR A 84 12.11 -2.25 9.60
C TYR A 84 12.06 -2.88 8.20
N VAL A 85 12.87 -3.92 8.00
CA VAL A 85 12.77 -4.78 6.83
C VAL A 85 11.92 -5.98 7.20
N ALA A 86 10.68 -6.05 6.71
CA ALA A 86 9.78 -7.17 6.96
C ALA A 86 8.71 -7.27 5.87
N ASP A 87 8.04 -8.41 5.81
CA ASP A 87 6.95 -8.68 4.87
C ASP A 87 5.61 -8.25 5.48
N ALA A 88 4.79 -7.54 4.72
CA ALA A 88 3.45 -7.08 5.12
C ALA A 88 2.49 -8.24 5.52
N THR A 89 2.78 -9.45 5.07
CA THR A 89 2.02 -10.66 5.44
C THR A 89 2.42 -11.25 6.79
N SER A 90 3.44 -10.69 7.47
CA SER A 90 3.95 -11.13 8.78
C SER A 90 4.75 -10.01 9.44
N LEU A 91 4.07 -9.08 10.07
CA LEU A 91 4.65 -7.90 10.67
C LEU A 91 5.36 -8.20 12.01
N PRO A 92 6.57 -7.64 12.26
CA PRO A 92 7.35 -7.92 13.46
C PRO A 92 6.91 -7.08 14.66
N PHE A 93 5.62 -6.91 14.85
CA PHE A 93 5.04 -6.13 15.93
C PHE A 93 4.01 -6.94 16.73
N ASP A 94 3.87 -6.60 17.99
CA ASP A 94 2.81 -7.18 18.84
C ASP A 94 1.42 -6.72 18.41
N ASP A 95 0.39 -7.45 18.84
CA ASP A 95 -0.99 -7.08 18.65
C ASP A 95 -1.26 -5.70 19.27
N ALA A 96 -2.18 -4.94 18.68
CA ALA A 96 -2.63 -3.65 19.23
C ALA A 96 -1.48 -2.65 19.53
N SER A 97 -0.46 -2.58 18.67
CA SER A 97 0.71 -1.70 18.82
C SER A 97 0.49 -0.29 18.28
N PHE A 98 -0.35 -0.11 17.26
CA PHE A 98 -0.48 1.15 16.52
C PHE A 98 -1.87 1.77 16.65
N ASP A 99 -1.91 3.12 16.63
CA ASP A 99 -3.14 3.88 16.59
C ASP A 99 -3.69 4.01 15.15
N ALA A 100 -2.79 4.01 14.16
CA ALA A 100 -3.14 3.98 12.74
C ALA A 100 -2.15 3.14 11.93
N ALA A 101 -2.64 2.55 10.82
CA ALA A 101 -1.84 1.87 9.82
C ALA A 101 -2.21 2.37 8.42
N LEU A 102 -1.20 2.52 7.56
CA LEU A 102 -1.35 2.88 6.16
C LEU A 102 -0.98 1.69 5.28
N LEU A 103 -1.78 1.44 4.24
CA LEU A 103 -1.47 0.60 3.07
C LEU A 103 -1.51 1.51 1.84
N PHE A 104 -0.38 2.12 1.51
CA PHE A 104 -0.31 3.13 0.46
C PHE A 104 0.34 2.59 -0.81
N GLY A 105 -0.48 2.14 -1.77
CA GLY A 105 -0.05 1.47 -2.99
C GLY A 105 0.51 0.06 -2.75
N VAL A 106 0.10 -0.58 -1.67
CA VAL A 106 0.58 -1.91 -1.26
C VAL A 106 -0.19 -3.01 -1.97
N LEU A 107 -1.53 -2.94 -1.97
CA LEU A 107 -2.36 -3.98 -2.55
C LEU A 107 -2.08 -4.16 -4.04
N THR A 108 -1.81 -3.07 -4.76
CA THR A 108 -1.41 -3.14 -6.18
C THR A 108 -0.13 -3.93 -6.41
N CYS A 109 0.75 -4.02 -5.39
CA CYS A 109 2.03 -4.75 -5.43
C CYS A 109 1.92 -6.19 -4.92
N VAL A 110 0.77 -6.58 -4.36
CA VAL A 110 0.46 -7.91 -3.82
C VAL A 110 -0.59 -8.58 -4.71
N PRO A 111 -0.21 -9.34 -5.76
CA PRO A 111 -1.15 -9.77 -6.79
C PRO A 111 -2.11 -10.89 -6.36
N SER A 112 -1.80 -11.71 -5.35
CA SER A 112 -2.62 -12.86 -4.94
C SER A 112 -3.65 -12.50 -3.86
N ASP A 113 -4.84 -13.11 -3.94
CA ASP A 113 -5.91 -12.95 -2.94
C ASP A 113 -5.46 -13.41 -1.55
N GLU A 114 -4.77 -14.55 -1.48
CA GLU A 114 -4.27 -15.10 -0.21
C GLU A 114 -3.32 -14.13 0.50
N SER A 115 -2.36 -13.55 -0.23
CA SER A 115 -1.42 -12.60 0.35
C SER A 115 -2.11 -11.30 0.77
N GLN A 116 -3.06 -10.80 -0.01
CA GLN A 116 -3.83 -9.59 0.36
C GLN A 116 -4.68 -9.83 1.62
N THR A 117 -5.28 -11.02 1.75
CA THR A 117 -6.01 -11.39 2.98
C THR A 117 -5.09 -11.39 4.20
N ARG A 118 -3.86 -11.90 4.07
CA ARG A 118 -2.86 -11.87 5.16
C ARG A 118 -2.43 -10.44 5.48
N VAL A 119 -2.19 -9.59 4.49
CA VAL A 119 -1.88 -8.16 4.70
C VAL A 119 -3.00 -7.46 5.46
N ALA A 120 -4.26 -7.66 5.07
CA ALA A 120 -5.41 -7.08 5.77
C ALA A 120 -5.54 -7.60 7.22
N ALA A 121 -5.30 -8.89 7.45
CA ALA A 121 -5.32 -9.50 8.77
C ALA A 121 -4.19 -8.96 9.67
N GLU A 122 -2.97 -8.82 9.15
CA GLU A 122 -1.83 -8.27 9.88
C GLU A 122 -2.04 -6.78 10.22
N ALA A 123 -2.51 -5.97 9.26
CA ALA A 123 -2.87 -4.58 9.52
C ALA A 123 -3.92 -4.48 10.65
N ARG A 124 -4.94 -5.37 10.62
CA ARG A 124 -5.94 -5.43 11.70
C ARG A 124 -5.35 -5.89 13.03
N ARG A 125 -4.45 -6.88 13.01
CA ARG A 125 -3.82 -7.42 14.22
C ARG A 125 -3.02 -6.35 14.97
N VAL A 126 -2.17 -5.61 14.24
CA VAL A 126 -1.28 -4.61 14.84
C VAL A 126 -1.99 -3.33 15.26
N LEU A 127 -3.18 -3.06 14.72
CA LEU A 127 -3.99 -1.92 15.14
C LEU A 127 -4.61 -2.16 16.53
N LYS A 128 -4.61 -1.13 17.36
CA LYS A 128 -5.35 -1.08 18.62
C LYS A 128 -6.87 -1.15 18.38
N PRO A 129 -7.67 -1.58 19.37
CA PRO A 129 -9.12 -1.39 19.32
C PRO A 129 -9.44 0.10 19.06
N GLY A 130 -10.30 0.37 18.08
CA GLY A 130 -10.60 1.74 17.61
C GLY A 130 -9.54 2.36 16.72
N GLY A 131 -8.45 1.67 16.45
CA GLY A 131 -7.38 2.12 15.54
C GLY A 131 -7.85 2.23 14.09
N VAL A 132 -7.19 3.09 13.33
CA VAL A 132 -7.61 3.49 11.97
C VAL A 132 -6.71 2.84 10.92
N LEU A 133 -7.33 2.20 9.93
CA LEU A 133 -6.68 1.75 8.70
C LEU A 133 -6.95 2.77 7.59
N TYR A 134 -5.91 3.29 6.96
CA TYR A 134 -5.96 4.10 5.74
C TYR A 134 -5.41 3.29 4.58
N VAL A 135 -6.17 3.16 3.50
CA VAL A 135 -5.74 2.49 2.27
C VAL A 135 -5.93 3.41 1.08
N ASN A 136 -4.90 3.53 0.27
CA ASN A 136 -4.95 4.25 -1.00
C ASN A 136 -4.36 3.33 -2.07
N ASP A 137 -5.20 2.94 -3.06
CA ASP A 137 -4.77 2.00 -4.10
C ASP A 137 -5.62 2.15 -5.38
N PHE A 138 -5.42 1.27 -6.36
CA PHE A 138 -5.98 1.38 -7.69
C PHE A 138 -7.18 0.47 -7.92
N LEU A 139 -8.21 1.03 -8.58
CA LEU A 139 -9.37 0.31 -9.09
C LEU A 139 -9.18 -0.11 -10.55
N LEU A 140 -10.00 -1.05 -11.01
CA LEU A 140 -10.07 -1.41 -12.43
C LEU A 140 -10.37 -0.21 -13.30
N ASN A 141 -9.78 -0.20 -14.48
CA ASN A 141 -10.01 0.81 -15.51
C ASN A 141 -10.69 0.18 -16.71
N ASP A 142 -11.55 0.95 -17.38
CA ASP A 142 -12.37 0.50 -18.51
C ASP A 142 -11.79 0.85 -19.88
N ASP A 143 -10.66 1.56 -19.93
CA ASP A 143 -10.00 1.91 -21.18
C ASP A 143 -9.38 0.67 -21.87
N ALA A 144 -9.24 0.76 -23.19
CA ALA A 144 -8.79 -0.34 -24.04
C ALA A 144 -7.43 -0.91 -23.60
N ARG A 145 -6.47 -0.03 -23.25
CA ARG A 145 -5.14 -0.41 -22.81
C ARG A 145 -5.19 -1.29 -21.55
N ASN A 146 -5.95 -0.88 -20.54
CA ASN A 146 -6.04 -1.63 -19.30
C ASN A 146 -6.82 -2.93 -19.48
N LYS A 147 -7.90 -2.95 -20.27
CA LYS A 147 -8.63 -4.18 -20.60
C LYS A 147 -7.72 -5.20 -21.30
N GLU A 148 -6.90 -4.76 -22.26
CA GLU A 148 -5.92 -5.61 -22.93
C GLU A 148 -4.87 -6.17 -21.94
N ARG A 149 -4.38 -5.36 -20.99
CA ARG A 149 -3.44 -5.80 -19.95
C ARG A 149 -4.04 -6.86 -19.04
N TYR A 150 -5.29 -6.67 -18.60
CA TYR A 150 -6.01 -7.64 -17.76
C TYR A 150 -6.30 -8.95 -18.48
N ALA A 151 -6.61 -8.88 -19.80
CA ALA A 151 -6.81 -10.07 -20.61
C ALA A 151 -5.54 -10.92 -20.79
N ARG A 152 -4.37 -10.31 -20.61
CA ARG A 152 -3.03 -10.97 -20.66
C ARG A 152 -2.49 -11.29 -19.27
N ALA A 153 -3.34 -11.33 -18.24
CA ALA A 153 -2.91 -11.68 -16.89
C ALA A 153 -2.13 -12.99 -16.86
N PRO A 154 -1.06 -13.11 -16.07
CA PRO A 154 -0.37 -14.38 -15.90
C PRO A 154 -1.33 -15.46 -15.39
N GLN A 155 -1.14 -16.69 -15.85
CA GLN A 155 -1.98 -17.81 -15.44
C GLN A 155 -1.99 -18.00 -13.91
N GLY A 156 -3.17 -18.22 -13.34
CA GLY A 156 -3.34 -18.45 -11.91
C GLY A 156 -3.59 -17.18 -11.08
N TYR A 157 -3.56 -15.99 -11.71
CA TYR A 157 -3.91 -14.75 -11.04
C TYR A 157 -5.35 -14.29 -11.36
N PRO A 158 -6.00 -13.55 -10.42
CA PRO A 158 -7.33 -13.01 -10.66
C PRO A 158 -7.33 -11.92 -11.74
N TYR A 159 -8.53 -11.63 -12.27
CA TYR A 159 -8.72 -10.51 -13.19
C TYR A 159 -8.32 -9.18 -12.55
N GLY A 160 -7.61 -8.34 -13.31
CA GLY A 160 -7.04 -7.08 -12.83
C GLY A 160 -5.53 -7.15 -12.59
N VAL A 161 -4.95 -8.36 -12.55
CA VAL A 161 -3.49 -8.54 -12.50
C VAL A 161 -2.90 -8.35 -13.90
N PHE A 162 -1.73 -7.73 -13.96
CA PHE A 162 -1.00 -7.51 -15.20
C PHE A 162 0.51 -7.38 -14.94
N SER A 163 1.30 -7.66 -15.97
CA SER A 163 2.76 -7.48 -15.94
C SER A 163 3.16 -6.18 -16.63
N LEU A 164 4.16 -5.50 -16.07
CA LEU A 164 4.86 -4.40 -16.73
C LEU A 164 6.06 -4.92 -17.51
N PRO A 165 6.49 -4.24 -18.59
CA PRO A 165 7.66 -4.64 -19.38
C PRO A 165 8.94 -4.79 -18.54
N GLU A 166 9.10 -3.99 -17.51
CA GLU A 166 10.24 -4.00 -16.61
C GLU A 166 10.20 -5.12 -15.54
N GLY A 167 9.16 -5.98 -15.55
CA GLY A 167 9.05 -7.19 -14.73
C GLY A 167 8.18 -7.09 -13.48
N ALA A 168 7.60 -5.92 -13.20
CA ALA A 168 6.63 -5.81 -12.11
C ALA A 168 5.33 -6.55 -12.46
N ILE A 169 4.74 -7.23 -11.48
CA ILE A 169 3.39 -7.75 -11.54
C ILE A 169 2.55 -6.89 -10.61
N LEU A 170 1.53 -6.26 -11.17
CA LEU A 170 0.66 -5.32 -10.46
C LEU A 170 -0.80 -5.79 -10.56
N ARG A 171 -1.64 -5.24 -9.69
CA ARG A 171 -3.06 -5.53 -9.65
C ARG A 171 -3.88 -4.26 -9.47
N HIS A 172 -4.96 -4.14 -10.24
CA HIS A 172 -6.06 -3.21 -10.00
C HIS A 172 -7.28 -4.00 -9.48
N HIS A 173 -8.06 -3.39 -8.62
CA HIS A 173 -9.09 -4.07 -7.83
C HIS A 173 -10.51 -3.70 -8.27
N ARG A 174 -11.46 -4.62 -8.06
CA ARG A 174 -12.89 -4.26 -8.04
C ARG A 174 -13.22 -3.63 -6.70
N GLU A 175 -14.12 -2.66 -6.68
CA GLU A 175 -14.58 -2.04 -5.43
C GLU A 175 -15.16 -3.08 -4.46
N GLU A 176 -15.98 -4.02 -4.97
CA GLU A 176 -16.60 -5.07 -4.17
C GLU A 176 -15.55 -5.95 -3.48
N TYR A 177 -14.46 -6.26 -4.17
CA TYR A 177 -13.34 -7.01 -3.61
C TYR A 177 -12.66 -6.25 -2.47
N VAL A 178 -12.42 -4.96 -2.62
CA VAL A 178 -11.80 -4.13 -1.58
C VAL A 178 -12.70 -4.07 -0.34
N ARG A 179 -14.01 -3.89 -0.53
CA ARG A 179 -14.98 -3.89 0.58
C ARG A 179 -15.03 -5.23 1.31
N GLU A 180 -14.97 -6.34 0.59
CA GLU A 180 -14.93 -7.68 1.15
C GLU A 180 -13.60 -7.94 1.90
N LEU A 181 -12.48 -7.49 1.34
CA LEU A 181 -11.15 -7.62 1.96
C LEU A 181 -11.09 -6.94 3.34
N PHE A 182 -11.75 -5.80 3.48
CA PHE A 182 -11.77 -5.01 4.73
C PHE A 182 -13.10 -5.10 5.49
N ARG A 183 -13.91 -6.13 5.26
CA ARG A 183 -15.23 -6.31 5.91
C ARG A 183 -15.19 -6.34 7.44
N ASP A 184 -14.05 -6.73 8.03
CA ASP A 184 -13.85 -6.79 9.48
C ASP A 184 -13.50 -5.43 10.10
N PHE A 185 -13.50 -4.36 9.29
CA PHE A 185 -13.38 -2.96 9.72
C PHE A 185 -14.71 -2.24 9.57
N GLU A 186 -15.04 -1.36 10.53
CA GLU A 186 -16.09 -0.37 10.32
C GLU A 186 -15.65 0.62 9.25
N THR A 187 -16.34 0.67 8.11
CA THR A 187 -16.02 1.61 7.03
C THR A 187 -16.39 3.04 7.45
N LEU A 188 -15.40 3.91 7.61
CA LEU A 188 -15.58 5.33 7.91
C LEU A 188 -15.71 6.17 6.64
N SER A 189 -14.93 5.83 5.59
CA SER A 189 -14.97 6.50 4.29
C SER A 189 -14.53 5.56 3.18
N PHE A 190 -15.13 5.70 1.99
CA PHE A 190 -14.68 5.08 0.74
C PHE A 190 -14.87 6.10 -0.39
N GLU A 191 -13.78 6.67 -0.86
CA GLU A 191 -13.78 7.69 -1.91
C GLU A 191 -13.15 7.15 -3.18
N LYS A 192 -13.85 7.28 -4.32
CA LYS A 192 -13.27 6.99 -5.63
C LYS A 192 -12.61 8.24 -6.20
N THR A 193 -11.44 8.08 -6.76
CA THR A 193 -10.65 9.16 -7.33
C THR A 193 -9.89 8.69 -8.55
N VAL A 194 -9.11 9.57 -9.16
CA VAL A 194 -8.27 9.27 -10.32
C VAL A 194 -6.89 9.88 -10.10
N PHE A 195 -5.85 9.05 -10.13
CA PHE A 195 -4.49 9.53 -9.99
C PHE A 195 -3.72 9.54 -11.32
N PRO A 196 -2.82 10.50 -11.52
CA PRO A 196 -1.82 10.42 -12.56
C PRO A 196 -0.82 9.31 -12.21
N THR A 197 -0.52 8.43 -13.16
CA THR A 197 0.54 7.43 -13.02
C THR A 197 1.88 8.02 -13.42
N MET A 198 2.98 7.39 -13.01
CA MET A 198 4.36 7.81 -13.37
C MET A 198 4.59 7.95 -14.89
N ASN A 199 3.80 7.23 -15.70
CA ASN A 199 3.89 7.26 -17.16
C ASN A 199 2.90 8.24 -17.81
N GLY A 200 2.36 9.20 -17.03
CA GLY A 200 1.44 10.23 -17.53
C GLY A 200 0.02 9.77 -17.85
N HIS A 201 -0.32 8.52 -17.57
CA HIS A 201 -1.70 8.03 -17.70
C HIS A 201 -2.53 8.37 -16.47
N ARG A 202 -3.86 8.36 -16.62
CA ARG A 202 -4.79 8.43 -15.49
C ARG A 202 -5.24 7.02 -15.14
N SER A 203 -5.39 6.76 -13.84
CA SER A 203 -5.87 5.47 -13.34
C SER A 203 -6.92 5.67 -12.25
N ASN A 204 -8.01 4.92 -12.34
CA ASN A 204 -9.01 4.86 -11.29
C ASN A 204 -8.37 4.38 -10.00
N ALA A 205 -8.75 4.99 -8.90
CA ALA A 205 -8.20 4.71 -7.59
C ALA A 205 -9.26 4.89 -6.50
N PHE A 206 -8.89 4.53 -5.29
CA PHE A 206 -9.73 4.72 -4.11
C PHE A 206 -8.89 5.15 -2.91
N ILE A 207 -9.57 5.82 -1.99
CA ILE A 207 -9.11 6.06 -0.63
C ILE A 207 -10.15 5.42 0.29
N TYR A 208 -9.71 4.48 1.11
CA TYR A 208 -10.53 3.81 2.12
C TYR A 208 -10.02 4.15 3.50
N VAL A 209 -10.93 4.44 4.41
CA VAL A 209 -10.65 4.58 5.84
C VAL A 209 -11.57 3.66 6.60
N GLY A 210 -10.99 2.78 7.42
CA GLY A 210 -11.72 1.85 8.28
C GLY A 210 -11.27 1.93 9.72
N ARG A 211 -12.14 1.57 10.65
CA ARG A 211 -11.86 1.46 12.09
C ARG A 211 -11.91 0.00 12.54
N LYS A 212 -10.90 -0.43 13.33
CA LYS A 212 -10.89 -1.74 13.96
C LYS A 212 -11.85 -1.83 15.12
#